data_bd58d3975f10fa2520e9b95ee4cd3a4c
#
_entry.id   bd58d3975f10fa2520e9b95ee4cd3a4c
#
_cell.length_a   1.000
_cell.length_b   1.000
_cell.length_c   1.000
_cell.angle_alpha   90.00
_cell.angle_beta   90.00
_cell.angle_gamma   90.00
#
_symmetry.space_group_name_H-M   'P 1'
#
loop_
_entity.id
_entity.type
_entity.pdbx_description
1 polymer ?
#
loop_
_entity_poly.entity_id
_entity_poly.type
_entity_poly.pdbx_seq_one_letter_code
_entity_poly.pdbx_strand_id
1 'polypeptide(L)'
;MKANITAIVGIVAGSAGLIIGTILPKPAENYGLAVVTGSTENTPVMKEYTSKLEPLLEKAGCKRITRDYDTLFMEGRGGPMTVIVGCKDATEKEGVAFYKSPEYQELIKLRTPYTNWQFRLVQGKIWSSSKP
;
A
#
# COMPACT_ATOMS: atom_id res chain seq x y z
N MET A 1 1.48 -6.87 -23.85
CA MET A 1 2.79 -7.48 -23.66
C MET A 1 3.41 -7.95 -24.95
N LYS A 2 2.74 -8.81 -25.66
CA LYS A 2 3.24 -9.34 -26.93
C LYS A 2 3.48 -8.25 -27.97
N ALA A 3 2.57 -7.29 -28.06
CA ALA A 3 2.73 -6.18 -29.00
C ALA A 3 3.99 -5.35 -28.70
N ASN A 4 4.28 -5.14 -27.43
CA ASN A 4 5.47 -4.39 -27.05
C ASN A 4 6.76 -5.14 -27.39
N ILE A 5 6.76 -6.44 -27.23
CA ILE A 5 7.90 -7.28 -27.57
C ILE A 5 8.13 -7.24 -29.08
N THR A 6 7.07 -7.30 -29.85
CA THR A 6 7.14 -7.23 -31.30
C THR A 6 7.71 -5.88 -31.76
N ALA A 7 7.24 -4.81 -31.13
CA ALA A 7 7.75 -3.48 -31.44
C ALA A 7 9.24 -3.36 -31.12
N ILE A 8 9.66 -3.92 -30.01
CA ILE A 8 11.07 -3.94 -29.61
C ILE A 8 11.91 -4.69 -30.65
N VAL A 9 11.43 -5.84 -31.08
CA VAL A 9 12.11 -6.62 -32.11
C VAL A 9 12.24 -5.82 -33.41
N GLY A 10 11.21 -5.12 -33.78
CA GLY A 10 11.25 -4.23 -34.94
C GLY A 10 12.33 -3.15 -34.84
N ILE A 11 12.52 -2.63 -33.66
CA ILE A 11 13.53 -1.59 -33.42
C ILE A 11 14.94 -2.15 -33.44
N VAL A 12 15.09 -3.44 -33.11
CA VAL A 12 16.39 -4.09 -33.07
C VAL A 12 17.16 -3.91 -34.37
N ALA A 13 16.47 -3.98 -35.48
CA ALA A 13 17.09 -3.81 -36.77
C ALA A 13 17.85 -2.50 -36.90
N GLY A 14 17.41 -1.49 -36.18
CA GLY A 14 18.00 -0.17 -36.25
C GLY A 14 18.96 0.18 -35.13
N SER A 15 18.85 -0.49 -33.99
CA SER A 15 19.59 -0.01 -32.81
C SER A 15 19.63 -1.05 -31.69
N ALA A 16 20.56 -1.98 -31.79
CA ALA A 16 20.66 -3.09 -30.84
C ALA A 16 20.83 -2.67 -29.39
N GLY A 17 21.62 -1.64 -29.11
CA GLY A 17 21.90 -1.21 -27.75
C GLY A 17 20.67 -0.74 -26.97
N LEU A 18 19.77 -0.05 -27.62
CA LEU A 18 18.53 0.42 -26.99
C LEU A 18 17.62 -0.70 -26.56
N ILE A 19 17.60 -1.76 -27.32
CA ILE A 19 16.67 -2.85 -27.11
C ILE A 19 17.03 -3.67 -25.90
N ILE A 20 18.30 -3.84 -25.65
CA ILE A 20 18.77 -4.57 -24.47
C ILE A 20 18.24 -3.92 -23.20
N GLY A 21 18.26 -2.58 -23.11
CA GLY A 21 17.73 -1.84 -21.96
C GLY A 21 16.22 -2.01 -21.78
N THR A 22 15.47 -2.11 -22.88
CA THR A 22 13.99 -2.22 -22.80
C THR A 22 13.48 -3.60 -22.48
N ILE A 23 14.24 -4.64 -22.73
CA ILE A 23 13.83 -6.03 -22.46
C ILE A 23 14.28 -6.53 -21.08
N LEU A 24 15.05 -5.75 -20.34
CA LEU A 24 15.41 -6.11 -18.99
C LEU A 24 14.19 -6.12 -18.08
N PRO A 25 14.04 -7.15 -17.24
CA PRO A 25 12.92 -7.19 -16.29
C PRO A 25 13.03 -6.05 -15.30
N LYS A 26 11.89 -5.52 -14.87
CA LYS A 26 11.85 -4.55 -13.79
C LYS A 26 12.36 -5.18 -12.51
N PRO A 27 13.17 -4.46 -11.72
CA PRO A 27 13.51 -4.92 -10.39
C PRO A 27 12.27 -5.02 -9.52
N ALA A 28 12.28 -5.95 -8.56
CA ALA A 28 11.19 -6.07 -7.60
C ALA A 28 11.05 -4.78 -6.80
N GLU A 29 9.82 -4.32 -6.65
CA GLU A 29 9.53 -3.13 -5.86
C GLU A 29 9.39 -3.50 -4.37
N ASN A 30 10.00 -2.72 -3.52
CA ASN A 30 9.82 -2.83 -2.07
C ASN A 30 8.68 -1.93 -1.62
N TYR A 31 7.89 -2.44 -0.70
CA TYR A 31 6.81 -1.69 -0.09
C TYR A 31 6.83 -1.85 1.42
N GLY A 32 6.60 -0.75 2.11
CA GLY A 32 6.12 -0.79 3.47
C GLY A 32 4.59 -0.82 3.44
N LEU A 33 4.00 -1.79 4.10
CA LEU A 33 2.55 -1.93 4.15
C LEU A 33 2.06 -1.71 5.57
N ALA A 34 1.01 -0.91 5.71
CA ALA A 34 0.20 -0.89 6.90
C ALA A 34 -1.05 -1.72 6.63
N VAL A 35 -1.23 -2.76 7.40
CA VAL A 35 -2.40 -3.62 7.33
C VAL A 35 -3.23 -3.39 8.59
N VAL A 36 -4.43 -2.86 8.41
CA VAL A 36 -5.33 -2.53 9.50
C VAL A 36 -6.57 -3.41 9.38
N THR A 37 -6.85 -4.18 10.40
CA THR A 37 -8.04 -5.02 10.47
C THR A 37 -8.81 -4.71 11.74
N GLY A 38 -10.11 -4.97 11.72
CA GLY A 38 -10.94 -4.77 12.89
C GLY A 38 -12.34 -4.28 12.55
N SER A 39 -12.87 -3.44 13.41
CA SER A 39 -14.21 -2.86 13.24
C SER A 39 -14.17 -1.34 13.38
N THR A 40 -15.06 -0.69 12.68
CA THR A 40 -15.18 0.77 12.68
C THR A 40 -16.67 1.14 12.71
N GLU A 41 -17.03 2.05 13.58
CA GLU A 41 -18.35 2.66 13.55
C GLU A 41 -18.40 3.73 12.46
N ASN A 42 -19.49 3.77 11.70
CA ASN A 42 -19.66 4.77 10.66
C ASN A 42 -20.23 6.05 11.26
N THR A 43 -19.37 6.95 11.67
CA THR A 43 -19.73 8.23 12.30
C THR A 43 -19.14 9.41 11.53
N PRO A 44 -19.70 10.63 11.72
CA PRO A 44 -19.11 11.85 11.15
C PRO A 44 -17.66 12.06 11.59
N VAL A 45 -17.32 11.66 12.82
CA VAL A 45 -15.94 11.76 13.33
C VAL A 45 -14.99 10.88 12.54
N MET A 46 -15.43 9.70 12.15
CA MET A 46 -14.60 8.81 11.32
C MET A 46 -14.41 9.36 9.90
N LYS A 47 -15.38 10.09 9.39
CA LYS A 47 -15.22 10.81 8.12
C LYS A 47 -14.19 11.93 8.25
N GLU A 48 -14.24 12.66 9.36
CA GLU A 48 -13.24 13.68 9.68
C GLU A 48 -11.84 13.06 9.80
N TYR A 49 -11.71 11.96 10.52
CA TYR A 49 -10.46 11.22 10.63
C TYR A 49 -9.90 10.88 9.24
N THR A 50 -10.72 10.30 8.38
CA THR A 50 -10.30 9.91 7.03
C THR A 50 -9.86 11.12 6.21
N SER A 51 -10.61 12.20 6.24
CA SER A 51 -10.27 13.40 5.45
C SER A 51 -8.98 14.06 5.90
N LYS A 52 -8.67 14.00 7.19
CA LYS A 52 -7.41 14.51 7.74
C LYS A 52 -6.24 13.55 7.51
N LEU A 53 -6.52 12.26 7.42
CA LEU A 53 -5.49 11.25 7.18
C LEU A 53 -4.95 11.31 5.74
N GLU A 54 -5.82 11.53 4.76
CA GLU A 54 -5.41 11.48 3.35
C GLU A 54 -4.22 12.39 3.02
N PRO A 55 -4.21 13.67 3.44
CA PRO A 55 -3.05 14.54 3.17
C PRO A 55 -1.77 14.05 3.84
N LEU A 56 -1.86 13.44 5.02
CA LEU A 56 -0.68 12.90 5.70
C LEU A 56 -0.11 11.70 4.96
N LEU A 57 -0.98 10.82 4.45
CA LEU A 57 -0.54 9.68 3.64
C LEU A 57 0.12 10.15 2.35
N GLU A 58 -0.49 11.09 1.66
CA GLU A 58 0.04 11.63 0.42
C GLU A 58 1.42 12.25 0.64
N LYS A 59 1.57 13.06 1.68
CA LYS A 59 2.84 13.67 2.04
C LYS A 59 3.92 12.64 2.37
N ALA A 60 3.52 11.52 2.95
CA ALA A 60 4.42 10.41 3.27
C ALA A 60 4.75 9.51 2.07
N GLY A 61 4.20 9.80 0.89
CA GLY A 61 4.38 8.95 -0.29
C GLY A 61 3.61 7.64 -0.22
N CYS A 62 2.54 7.62 0.55
CA CYS A 62 1.70 6.45 0.76
C CYS A 62 0.36 6.61 0.04
N LYS A 63 -0.25 5.48 -0.26
CA LYS A 63 -1.62 5.47 -0.78
C LYS A 63 -2.39 4.29 -0.23
N ARG A 64 -3.67 4.44 -0.15
CA ARG A 64 -4.55 3.34 0.20
C ARG A 64 -4.64 2.39 -0.99
N ILE A 65 -4.23 1.14 -0.77
CA ILE A 65 -4.27 0.10 -1.80
C ILE A 65 -5.68 -0.48 -1.88
N THR A 66 -6.24 -0.80 -0.74
CA THR A 66 -7.59 -1.32 -0.66
C THR A 66 -8.26 -0.95 0.65
N ARG A 67 -9.58 -0.98 0.63
CA ARG A 67 -10.41 -0.78 1.81
C ARG A 67 -11.69 -1.61 1.63
N ASP A 68 -11.87 -2.56 2.52
CA ASP A 68 -13.01 -3.45 2.52
C ASP A 68 -13.64 -3.44 3.91
N TYR A 69 -14.94 -3.26 3.98
CA TYR A 69 -15.70 -3.27 5.22
C TYR A 69 -16.55 -4.52 5.39
N ASP A 70 -16.43 -5.46 4.48
CA ASP A 70 -17.17 -6.70 4.49
C ASP A 70 -16.27 -7.89 4.13
N THR A 71 -15.11 -7.90 4.77
CA THR A 71 -14.07 -8.92 4.52
C THR A 71 -14.60 -10.31 4.84
N LEU A 72 -14.48 -11.20 3.87
CA LEU A 72 -14.85 -12.59 4.03
C LEU A 72 -13.76 -13.37 4.77
N PHE A 73 -14.14 -14.00 5.87
CA PHE A 73 -13.25 -14.89 6.60
C PHE A 73 -13.41 -16.31 6.09
N MET A 74 -12.37 -16.87 5.53
CA MET A 74 -12.32 -18.29 5.17
C MET A 74 -12.02 -19.15 6.39
N GLU A 75 -11.23 -18.60 7.31
CA GLU A 75 -10.90 -19.22 8.60
C GLU A 75 -10.74 -18.13 9.66
N GLY A 76 -11.03 -18.47 10.90
CA GLY A 76 -10.87 -17.54 12.02
C GLY A 76 -12.01 -16.56 12.16
N ARG A 77 -11.78 -15.55 13.00
CA ARG A 77 -12.75 -14.51 13.32
C ARG A 77 -12.07 -13.15 13.44
N GLY A 78 -12.81 -12.09 13.19
CA GLY A 78 -12.34 -10.73 13.36
C GLY A 78 -13.43 -9.72 13.03
N GLY A 79 -13.10 -8.45 13.09
CA GLY A 79 -13.98 -7.42 12.58
C GLY A 79 -13.97 -7.42 11.05
N PRO A 80 -15.05 -6.92 10.43
CA PRO A 80 -15.24 -7.04 8.99
C PRO A 80 -14.38 -6.09 8.15
N MET A 81 -13.64 -5.18 8.78
CA MET A 81 -12.85 -4.20 8.05
C MET A 81 -11.43 -4.68 7.78
N THR A 82 -10.98 -4.49 6.55
CA THR A 82 -9.58 -4.59 6.16
C THR A 82 -9.19 -3.37 5.33
N VAL A 83 -8.14 -2.68 5.76
CA VAL A 83 -7.55 -1.57 5.00
C VAL A 83 -6.07 -1.85 4.84
N ILE A 84 -5.58 -1.67 3.61
CA ILE A 84 -4.15 -1.80 3.32
C ILE A 84 -3.66 -0.48 2.72
N VAL A 85 -2.63 0.06 3.32
CA VAL A 85 -1.94 1.25 2.84
C VAL A 85 -0.53 0.84 2.43
N GLY A 86 -0.11 1.26 1.26
CA GLY A 86 1.22 0.98 0.73
C GLY A 86 2.04 2.24 0.57
N CYS A 87 3.29 2.16 0.99
CA CYS A 87 4.27 3.22 0.85
C CYS A 87 5.47 2.66 0.11
N LYS A 88 5.69 3.11 -1.11
CA LYS A 88 6.78 2.61 -1.95
C LYS A 88 8.12 2.93 -1.32
N ASP A 89 8.99 1.93 -1.27
CA ASP A 89 10.34 2.01 -0.71
C ASP A 89 10.41 2.43 0.77
N ALA A 90 9.29 2.47 1.47
CA ALA A 90 9.28 2.80 2.88
C ALA A 90 9.78 1.63 3.73
N THR A 91 10.52 1.96 4.76
CA THR A 91 11.01 1.00 5.74
C THR A 91 10.05 0.89 6.93
N GLU A 92 10.19 -0.18 7.69
CA GLU A 92 9.48 -0.34 8.95
C GLU A 92 9.75 0.84 9.90
N LYS A 93 10.99 1.30 9.95
CA LYS A 93 11.38 2.47 10.76
C LYS A 93 10.59 3.72 10.38
N GLU A 94 10.41 3.96 9.09
CA GLU A 94 9.62 5.09 8.60
C GLU A 94 8.14 4.91 8.94
N GLY A 95 7.60 3.70 8.84
CA GLY A 95 6.23 3.40 9.26
C GLY A 95 6.00 3.66 10.74
N VAL A 96 6.94 3.25 11.58
CA VAL A 96 6.89 3.52 13.02
C VAL A 96 6.97 5.02 13.30
N ALA A 97 7.85 5.73 12.59
CA ALA A 97 7.97 7.18 12.74
C ALA A 97 6.67 7.91 12.34
N PHE A 98 6.03 7.50 11.26
CA PHE A 98 4.73 8.03 10.87
C PHE A 98 3.68 7.79 11.95
N TYR A 99 3.59 6.55 12.44
CA TYR A 99 2.63 6.19 13.49
C TYR A 99 2.82 7.04 14.76
N LYS A 100 4.05 7.29 15.14
CA LYS A 100 4.40 8.07 16.33
C LYS A 100 4.42 9.58 16.11
N SER A 101 4.23 10.04 14.87
CA SER A 101 4.24 11.47 14.59
C SER A 101 3.15 12.21 15.37
N PRO A 102 3.40 13.45 15.81
CA PRO A 102 2.39 14.23 16.55
C PRO A 102 1.08 14.38 15.76
N GLU A 103 1.18 14.57 14.46
CA GLU A 103 0.01 14.74 13.59
C GLU A 103 -0.86 13.49 13.59
N TYR A 104 -0.25 12.31 13.43
CA TYR A 104 -1.02 11.07 13.43
C TYR A 104 -1.55 10.72 14.81
N GLN A 105 -0.80 11.01 15.87
CA GLN A 105 -1.25 10.78 17.25
C GLN A 105 -2.52 11.58 17.57
N GLU A 106 -2.64 12.79 17.05
CA GLU A 106 -3.89 13.57 17.19
C GLU A 106 -5.06 12.89 16.45
N LEU A 107 -4.80 12.31 15.28
CA LEU A 107 -5.83 11.56 14.56
C LEU A 107 -6.25 10.28 15.28
N ILE A 108 -5.34 9.62 15.96
CA ILE A 108 -5.65 8.43 16.76
C ILE A 108 -6.70 8.77 17.83
N LYS A 109 -6.60 9.93 18.46
CA LYS A 109 -7.58 10.38 19.46
C LYS A 109 -8.99 10.48 18.88
N LEU A 110 -9.12 10.91 17.63
CA LEU A 110 -10.42 10.98 16.96
C LEU A 110 -11.05 9.60 16.76
N ARG A 111 -10.25 8.63 16.31
CA ARG A 111 -10.79 7.32 15.93
C ARG A 111 -10.95 6.33 17.07
N THR A 112 -10.19 6.47 18.12
CA THR A 112 -10.13 5.48 19.20
C THR A 112 -11.49 5.11 19.80
N PRO A 113 -12.40 6.08 20.05
CA PRO A 113 -13.72 5.74 20.59
C PRO A 113 -14.60 4.92 19.65
N TYR A 114 -14.30 4.91 18.35
CA TYR A 114 -15.17 4.36 17.32
C TYR A 114 -14.56 3.16 16.60
N THR A 115 -13.41 2.70 17.05
CA THR A 115 -12.68 1.65 16.34
C THR A 115 -12.14 0.60 17.30
N ASN A 116 -12.09 -0.62 16.79
CA ASN A 116 -11.35 -1.70 17.42
C ASN A 116 -10.41 -2.28 16.35
N TRP A 117 -9.20 -1.76 16.28
CA TRP A 117 -8.26 -2.05 15.21
C TRP A 117 -7.03 -2.79 15.68
N GLN A 118 -6.61 -3.72 14.84
CA GLN A 118 -5.26 -4.26 14.85
C GLN A 118 -4.48 -3.59 13.73
N PHE A 119 -3.43 -2.90 14.08
CA PHE A 119 -2.59 -2.16 13.16
C PHE A 119 -1.24 -2.89 13.05
N ARG A 120 -0.88 -3.30 11.84
CA ARG A 120 0.35 -4.03 11.58
C ARG A 120 1.17 -3.34 10.51
N LEU A 121 2.47 -3.29 10.72
CA LEU A 121 3.42 -2.88 9.70
C LEU A 121 4.07 -4.12 9.12
N VAL A 122 4.04 -4.22 7.81
CA VAL A 122 4.60 -5.34 7.07
C VAL A 122 5.57 -4.79 6.05
N GLN A 123 6.76 -5.38 5.98
CA GLN A 123 7.76 -5.01 5.00
C GLN A 123 8.03 -6.19 4.09
N GLY A 124 8.09 -5.93 2.80
CA GLY A 124 8.32 -6.99 1.85
C GLY A 124 8.50 -6.47 0.43
N LYS A 125 8.80 -7.40 -0.44
CA LYS A 125 8.86 -7.16 -1.87
C LYS A 125 7.55 -7.55 -2.49
N ILE A 126 7.12 -6.82 -3.49
CA ILE A 126 6.04 -7.28 -4.32
C ILE A 126 6.50 -8.53 -5.05
N TRP A 127 5.73 -9.59 -4.89
CA TRP A 127 6.03 -10.85 -5.52
C TRP A 127 5.90 -10.73 -7.03
N SER A 128 6.94 -11.07 -7.75
CA SER A 128 6.91 -11.10 -9.19
C SER A 128 6.57 -12.51 -9.68
N SER A 129 5.54 -12.60 -10.47
CA SER A 129 5.16 -13.87 -11.10
C SER A 129 6.15 -14.34 -12.18
N SER A 130 7.02 -13.46 -12.60
CA SER A 130 8.05 -13.80 -13.60
C SER A 130 9.26 -14.48 -13.00
N LYS A 131 9.24 -14.86 -11.71
CA LYS A 131 10.30 -15.41 -11.05
C LYS A 131 10.51 -16.82 -11.34
N PRO A 132 11.58 -17.24 -11.47
CA PRO A 132 12.00 -18.60 -11.47
C PRO A 132 12.38 -19.09 -10.23
#